data_1801eeec27805b3f48d82ad5309a316e
#
_entry.id   1801eeec27805b3f48d82ad5309a316e
#
_cell.length_a   1.000
_cell.length_b   1.000
_cell.length_c   1.000
_cell.angle_alpha   90.00
_cell.angle_beta   90.00
_cell.angle_gamma   90.00
#
_symmetry.space_group_name_H-M   'P 1'
#
loop_
_entity.id
_entity.type
_entity.pdbx_description
1 polymer ?
#
loop_
_entity_poly.entity_id
_entity_poly.type
_entity_poly.pdbx_seq_one_letter_code
_entity_poly.pdbx_strand_id
1 'polypeptide(L)'
;ELITLIVEALIFGLIISVLLSFLLSKTLITPIERLTEGAERVADGDFSHKIEVASRDEIGVLTGTFNDMAQQLKRTLEEVENERTKLGTLFLHMTDGVVAFSRDGSVIQSNPAAEEMLGRSIPIGGSENYDTLFSDIAPLQGVLAVEQPGYLDGERDVGGRSLELLLTPFDQERLGGVLVVIHDVTEQRKTEELRREFVANVSHELRTPLTNIRSYAETLADNAGELPP
;
A
#
# COMPACT_ATOMS: atom_id res chain seq x y z
N GLU A 1 -19.89 -75.21 -41.08
CA GLU A 1 -18.86 -74.28 -41.62
C GLU A 1 -19.29 -72.80 -41.47
N LEU A 2 -20.50 -72.36 -41.91
CA LEU A 2 -20.93 -70.98 -41.84
C LEU A 2 -21.06 -70.45 -40.36
N ILE A 3 -21.60 -71.29 -39.48
CA ILE A 3 -21.73 -70.93 -38.02
C ILE A 3 -20.36 -70.78 -37.37
N THR A 4 -19.40 -71.66 -37.74
CA THR A 4 -18.02 -71.58 -37.21
C THR A 4 -17.34 -70.28 -37.59
N LEU A 5 -17.44 -69.89 -38.87
CA LEU A 5 -16.93 -68.62 -39.36
C LEU A 5 -17.55 -67.40 -38.67
N ILE A 6 -18.85 -67.45 -38.42
CA ILE A 6 -19.55 -66.37 -37.72
C ILE A 6 -19.05 -66.27 -36.26
N VAL A 7 -18.88 -67.36 -35.54
CA VAL A 7 -18.36 -67.42 -34.18
C VAL A 7 -16.93 -66.91 -34.11
N GLU A 8 -16.05 -67.32 -35.03
CA GLU A 8 -14.66 -66.85 -35.12
C GLU A 8 -14.61 -65.33 -35.38
N ALA A 9 -15.43 -64.81 -36.30
CA ALA A 9 -15.53 -63.35 -36.55
C ALA A 9 -16.00 -62.55 -35.34
N LEU A 10 -16.99 -63.07 -34.57
CA LEU A 10 -17.46 -62.46 -33.35
C LEU A 10 -16.39 -62.43 -32.25
N ILE A 11 -15.66 -63.55 -32.07
CA ILE A 11 -14.55 -63.61 -31.09
C ILE A 11 -13.44 -62.64 -31.47
N PHE A 12 -13.08 -62.56 -32.74
CA PHE A 12 -12.05 -61.64 -33.24
C PHE A 12 -12.47 -60.19 -33.06
N GLY A 13 -13.73 -59.85 -33.37
CA GLY A 13 -14.31 -58.54 -33.15
C GLY A 13 -14.33 -58.15 -31.69
N LEU A 14 -14.67 -59.10 -30.77
CA LEU A 14 -14.63 -58.89 -29.34
C LEU A 14 -13.21 -58.54 -28.81
N ILE A 15 -12.21 -59.35 -29.28
CA ILE A 15 -10.82 -59.12 -28.88
C ILE A 15 -10.32 -57.75 -29.34
N ILE A 16 -10.59 -57.35 -30.60
CA ILE A 16 -10.22 -56.04 -31.13
C ILE A 16 -10.89 -54.93 -30.31
N SER A 17 -12.18 -55.06 -30.03
CA SER A 17 -12.94 -54.07 -29.22
C SER A 17 -12.37 -53.85 -27.84
N VAL A 18 -12.02 -54.96 -27.14
CA VAL A 18 -11.40 -54.87 -25.80
C VAL A 18 -10.02 -54.23 -25.88
N LEU A 19 -9.22 -54.57 -26.88
CA LEU A 19 -7.87 -54.04 -27.08
C LEU A 19 -7.91 -52.54 -27.39
N LEU A 20 -8.83 -52.12 -28.25
CA LEU A 20 -9.03 -50.73 -28.61
C LEU A 20 -9.55 -49.90 -27.43
N SER A 21 -10.49 -50.45 -26.65
CA SER A 21 -11.01 -49.84 -25.42
C SER A 21 -9.88 -49.64 -24.40
N PHE A 22 -9.02 -50.63 -24.22
CA PHE A 22 -7.86 -50.51 -23.31
C PHE A 22 -6.86 -49.44 -23.78
N LEU A 23 -6.56 -49.39 -25.09
CA LEU A 23 -5.70 -48.35 -25.65
C LEU A 23 -6.28 -46.94 -25.47
N LEU A 24 -7.56 -46.75 -25.80
CA LEU A 24 -8.23 -45.46 -25.63
C LEU A 24 -8.25 -45.02 -24.17
N SER A 25 -8.54 -45.95 -23.26
CA SER A 25 -8.51 -45.65 -21.82
C SER A 25 -7.14 -45.15 -21.37
N LYS A 26 -6.07 -45.82 -21.77
CA LYS A 26 -4.69 -45.51 -21.35
C LYS A 26 -4.12 -44.26 -22.04
N THR A 27 -4.48 -44.02 -23.30
CA THR A 27 -3.91 -42.90 -24.08
C THR A 27 -4.70 -41.60 -23.95
N LEU A 28 -5.99 -41.63 -23.67
CA LEU A 28 -6.84 -40.44 -23.60
C LEU A 28 -7.48 -40.22 -22.22
N ILE A 29 -8.14 -41.26 -21.67
CA ILE A 29 -8.94 -41.06 -20.44
C ILE A 29 -8.04 -40.76 -19.26
N THR A 30 -7.02 -41.59 -18.99
CA THR A 30 -6.14 -41.43 -17.82
C THR A 30 -5.38 -40.10 -17.80
N PRO A 31 -4.80 -39.61 -18.92
CA PRO A 31 -4.18 -38.29 -18.94
C PRO A 31 -5.17 -37.12 -18.68
N ILE A 32 -6.39 -37.24 -19.22
CA ILE A 32 -7.44 -36.21 -18.96
C ILE A 32 -7.86 -36.19 -17.50
N GLU A 33 -8.02 -37.38 -16.88
CA GLU A 33 -8.30 -37.49 -15.42
C GLU A 33 -7.20 -36.83 -14.60
N ARG A 34 -5.92 -37.03 -14.91
CA ARG A 34 -4.79 -36.39 -14.25
C ARG A 34 -4.77 -34.87 -14.42
N LEU A 35 -5.15 -34.38 -15.61
CA LEU A 35 -5.29 -32.96 -15.88
C LEU A 35 -6.40 -32.35 -15.05
N THR A 36 -7.54 -33.05 -14.93
CA THR A 36 -8.68 -32.63 -14.11
C THR A 36 -8.28 -32.57 -12.64
N GLU A 37 -7.64 -33.62 -12.11
CA GLU A 37 -7.14 -33.64 -10.73
C GLU A 37 -6.12 -32.51 -10.46
N GLY A 38 -5.21 -32.28 -11.43
CA GLY A 38 -4.26 -31.18 -11.34
C GLY A 38 -4.94 -29.81 -11.32
N ALA A 39 -6.01 -29.64 -12.13
CA ALA A 39 -6.78 -28.40 -12.15
C ALA A 39 -7.55 -28.15 -10.84
N GLU A 40 -8.11 -29.20 -10.22
CA GLU A 40 -8.75 -29.11 -8.91
C GLU A 40 -7.74 -28.70 -7.82
N ARG A 41 -6.55 -29.28 -7.81
CA ARG A 41 -5.48 -28.89 -6.88
C ARG A 41 -5.04 -27.44 -7.06
N VAL A 42 -4.87 -26.99 -8.30
CA VAL A 42 -4.55 -25.58 -8.58
C VAL A 42 -5.66 -24.65 -8.09
N ALA A 43 -6.92 -25.02 -8.25
CA ALA A 43 -8.07 -24.26 -7.74
C ALA A 43 -8.08 -24.19 -6.20
N ASP A 44 -7.61 -25.24 -5.53
CA ASP A 44 -7.44 -25.29 -4.07
C ASP A 44 -6.15 -24.59 -3.57
N GLY A 45 -5.36 -24.02 -4.49
CA GLY A 45 -4.13 -23.29 -4.15
C GLY A 45 -2.86 -24.15 -4.07
N ASP A 46 -2.93 -25.45 -4.41
CA ASP A 46 -1.76 -26.34 -4.47
C ASP A 46 -1.10 -26.27 -5.85
N PHE A 47 -0.14 -25.36 -6.00
CA PHE A 47 0.68 -25.20 -7.21
C PHE A 47 1.94 -26.06 -7.22
N SER A 48 2.16 -26.89 -6.20
CA SER A 48 3.42 -27.66 -6.06
C SER A 48 3.44 -28.90 -6.95
N HIS A 49 2.27 -29.37 -7.36
CA HIS A 49 2.13 -30.60 -8.12
C HIS A 49 2.28 -30.35 -9.62
N LYS A 50 3.33 -30.93 -10.22
CA LYS A 50 3.55 -30.91 -11.66
C LYS A 50 3.04 -32.20 -12.27
N ILE A 51 2.17 -32.11 -13.28
CA ILE A 51 1.65 -33.27 -14.01
C ILE A 51 2.74 -33.80 -14.95
N GLU A 52 3.02 -35.09 -14.88
CA GLU A 52 4.00 -35.75 -15.75
C GLU A 52 3.53 -35.73 -17.23
N VAL A 53 4.37 -35.23 -18.13
CA VAL A 53 4.11 -35.24 -19.57
C VAL A 53 4.49 -36.62 -20.13
N ALA A 54 3.50 -37.52 -20.14
CA ALA A 54 3.71 -38.93 -20.55
C ALA A 54 3.58 -39.15 -22.06
N SER A 55 3.03 -38.22 -22.83
CA SER A 55 2.80 -38.33 -24.28
C SER A 55 3.52 -37.22 -25.05
N ARG A 56 3.77 -37.49 -26.35
CA ARG A 56 4.33 -36.49 -27.27
C ARG A 56 3.31 -35.98 -28.29
N ASP A 57 2.05 -36.29 -28.09
CA ASP A 57 0.90 -35.86 -28.89
C ASP A 57 0.27 -34.57 -28.33
N GLU A 58 -0.92 -34.23 -28.79
CA GLU A 58 -1.68 -33.05 -28.38
C GLU A 58 -1.97 -33.04 -26.85
N ILE A 59 -2.14 -34.22 -26.24
CA ILE A 59 -2.34 -34.35 -24.78
C ILE A 59 -1.05 -34.01 -24.05
N GLY A 60 0.11 -34.37 -24.57
CA GLY A 60 1.40 -33.99 -23.99
C GLY A 60 1.64 -32.49 -24.08
N VAL A 61 1.30 -31.86 -25.21
CA VAL A 61 1.36 -30.40 -25.37
C VAL A 61 0.42 -29.71 -24.39
N LEU A 62 -0.82 -30.20 -24.27
CA LEU A 62 -1.80 -29.67 -23.32
C LEU A 62 -1.31 -29.75 -21.87
N THR A 63 -0.74 -30.90 -21.49
CA THR A 63 -0.16 -31.12 -20.15
C THR A 63 1.00 -30.13 -19.86
N GLY A 64 1.89 -29.95 -20.85
CA GLY A 64 2.98 -28.98 -20.76
C GLY A 64 2.46 -27.54 -20.55
N THR A 65 1.53 -27.13 -21.40
CA THR A 65 0.91 -25.78 -21.32
C THR A 65 0.18 -25.56 -20.00
N PHE A 66 -0.52 -26.58 -19.48
CA PHE A 66 -1.15 -26.55 -18.18
C PHE A 66 -0.13 -26.32 -17.05
N ASN A 67 0.97 -27.05 -17.05
CA ASN A 67 2.04 -26.90 -16.07
C ASN A 67 2.66 -25.49 -16.11
N ASP A 68 2.88 -24.95 -17.31
CA ASP A 68 3.42 -23.60 -17.50
C ASP A 68 2.44 -22.54 -16.98
N MET A 69 1.15 -22.70 -17.26
CA MET A 69 0.09 -21.83 -16.73
C MET A 69 0.02 -21.88 -15.19
N ALA A 70 0.02 -23.08 -14.61
CA ALA A 70 0.00 -23.24 -13.15
C ALA A 70 1.25 -22.60 -12.50
N GLN A 71 2.42 -22.75 -13.11
CA GLN A 71 3.64 -22.12 -12.63
C GLN A 71 3.60 -20.59 -12.74
N GLN A 72 3.06 -20.05 -13.84
CA GLN A 72 2.91 -18.61 -14.03
C GLN A 72 1.93 -18.02 -13.01
N LEU A 73 0.80 -18.69 -12.77
CA LEU A 73 -0.18 -18.28 -11.76
C LEU A 73 0.45 -18.26 -10.36
N LYS A 74 1.21 -19.30 -10.00
CA LYS A 74 1.96 -19.34 -8.74
C LYS A 74 2.87 -18.11 -8.58
N ARG A 75 3.69 -17.81 -9.60
CA ARG A 75 4.60 -16.66 -9.57
C ARG A 75 3.85 -15.35 -9.38
N THR A 76 2.76 -15.15 -10.12
CA THR A 76 1.95 -13.93 -10.00
C THR A 76 1.36 -13.77 -8.62
N LEU A 77 0.87 -14.85 -8.00
CA LEU A 77 0.35 -14.82 -6.63
C LEU A 77 1.46 -14.51 -5.60
N GLU A 78 2.64 -15.14 -5.75
CA GLU A 78 3.80 -14.86 -4.89
C GLU A 78 4.26 -13.39 -5.03
N GLU A 79 4.26 -12.84 -6.24
CA GLU A 79 4.59 -11.43 -6.49
C GLU A 79 3.59 -10.49 -5.80
N VAL A 80 2.29 -10.74 -5.95
CA VAL A 80 1.22 -9.95 -5.31
C VAL A 80 1.33 -10.02 -3.77
N GLU A 81 1.55 -11.21 -3.21
CA GLU A 81 1.69 -11.37 -1.75
C GLU A 81 2.95 -10.69 -1.22
N ASN A 82 4.08 -10.78 -1.95
CA ASN A 82 5.31 -10.06 -1.61
C ASN A 82 5.11 -8.54 -1.66
N GLU A 83 4.44 -8.02 -2.69
CA GLU A 83 4.16 -6.59 -2.81
C GLU A 83 3.23 -6.11 -1.68
N ARG A 84 2.18 -6.88 -1.38
CA ARG A 84 1.29 -6.60 -0.25
C ARG A 84 2.04 -6.58 1.09
N THR A 85 2.90 -7.56 1.32
CA THR A 85 3.72 -7.65 2.54
C THR A 85 4.67 -6.46 2.64
N LYS A 86 5.31 -6.09 1.53
CA LYS A 86 6.21 -4.93 1.45
C LYS A 86 5.48 -3.63 1.76
N LEU A 87 4.30 -3.39 1.15
CA LEU A 87 3.48 -2.22 1.43
C LEU A 87 3.02 -2.19 2.89
N GLY A 88 2.60 -3.33 3.44
CA GLY A 88 2.25 -3.46 4.85
C GLY A 88 3.42 -3.13 5.78
N THR A 89 4.62 -3.61 5.47
CA THR A 89 5.83 -3.29 6.25
C THR A 89 6.17 -1.81 6.17
N LEU A 90 6.13 -1.20 4.99
CA LEU A 90 6.35 0.25 4.84
C LEU A 90 5.35 1.04 5.67
N PHE A 91 4.07 0.71 5.61
CA PHE A 91 3.01 1.36 6.38
C PHE A 91 3.24 1.30 7.90
N LEU A 92 3.67 0.14 8.41
CA LEU A 92 3.95 -0.06 9.84
C LEU A 92 5.19 0.71 10.34
N HIS A 93 6.16 0.98 9.45
CA HIS A 93 7.42 1.65 9.80
C HIS A 93 7.51 3.09 9.29
N MET A 94 6.40 3.66 8.77
CA MET A 94 6.35 5.09 8.45
C MET A 94 6.49 5.92 9.72
N THR A 95 7.25 7.02 9.61
CA THR A 95 7.39 8.02 10.67
C THR A 95 6.17 8.93 10.79
N ASP A 96 5.47 9.13 9.69
CA ASP A 96 4.23 9.89 9.68
C ASP A 96 3.06 9.01 10.15
N GLY A 97 2.18 9.59 10.95
CA GLY A 97 0.93 8.97 11.33
C GLY A 97 -0.04 8.93 10.15
N VAL A 98 -0.67 7.78 9.92
CA VAL A 98 -1.67 7.63 8.86
C VAL A 98 -2.90 6.94 9.42
N VAL A 99 -4.07 7.56 9.20
CA VAL A 99 -5.38 6.96 9.54
C VAL A 99 -6.31 7.08 8.34
N ALA A 100 -6.90 5.97 7.94
CA ALA A 100 -7.89 5.93 6.88
C ALA A 100 -9.29 5.66 7.45
N PHE A 101 -10.27 6.42 6.98
CA PHE A 101 -11.67 6.33 7.37
C PHE A 101 -12.55 6.05 6.17
N SER A 102 -13.61 5.27 6.37
CA SER A 102 -14.68 5.11 5.40
C SER A 102 -15.55 6.37 5.32
N ARG A 103 -16.46 6.40 4.35
CA ARG A 103 -17.40 7.54 4.17
C ARG A 103 -18.34 7.76 5.35
N ASP A 104 -18.59 6.74 6.17
CA ASP A 104 -19.37 6.84 7.40
C ASP A 104 -18.54 7.24 8.64
N GLY A 105 -17.23 7.47 8.46
CA GLY A 105 -16.31 7.84 9.50
C GLY A 105 -15.71 6.69 10.30
N SER A 106 -16.00 5.44 9.98
CA SER A 106 -15.40 4.28 10.65
C SER A 106 -13.93 4.12 10.26
N VAL A 107 -13.08 3.69 11.21
CA VAL A 107 -11.65 3.44 10.95
C VAL A 107 -11.48 2.22 10.03
N ILE A 108 -10.84 2.43 8.89
CA ILE A 108 -10.44 1.37 7.96
C ILE A 108 -9.06 0.84 8.33
N GLN A 109 -8.11 1.75 8.60
CA GLN A 109 -6.73 1.41 8.88
C GLN A 109 -6.03 2.54 9.65
N SER A 110 -5.10 2.17 10.54
CA SER A 110 -4.19 3.10 11.23
C SER A 110 -2.80 2.48 11.31
N ASN A 111 -1.75 3.30 11.36
CA ASN A 111 -0.40 2.83 11.61
C ASN A 111 0.04 3.14 13.06
N PRO A 112 1.09 2.48 13.57
CA PRO A 112 1.57 2.71 14.94
C PRO A 112 2.01 4.14 15.21
N ALA A 113 2.56 4.85 14.22
CA ALA A 113 2.97 6.24 14.37
C ALA A 113 1.77 7.16 14.67
N ALA A 114 0.61 6.94 14.03
CA ALA A 114 -0.60 7.69 14.32
C ALA A 114 -1.08 7.48 15.77
N GLU A 115 -1.07 6.24 16.24
CA GLU A 115 -1.45 5.91 17.63
C GLU A 115 -0.50 6.56 18.64
N GLU A 116 0.80 6.53 18.36
CA GLU A 116 1.82 7.16 19.21
C GLU A 116 1.66 8.69 19.25
N MET A 117 1.51 9.33 18.07
CA MET A 117 1.36 10.79 17.97
C MET A 117 0.08 11.30 18.64
N LEU A 118 -1.03 10.59 18.47
CA LEU A 118 -2.31 10.93 19.08
C LEU A 118 -2.44 10.48 20.54
N GLY A 119 -1.49 9.67 21.05
CA GLY A 119 -1.46 9.16 22.41
C GLY A 119 -2.64 8.24 22.76
N ARG A 120 -3.24 7.58 21.76
CA ARG A 120 -4.37 6.67 21.93
C ARG A 120 -4.35 5.54 20.91
N SER A 121 -4.89 4.38 21.28
CA SER A 121 -5.08 3.27 20.36
C SER A 121 -6.27 3.50 19.43
N ILE A 122 -6.12 3.15 18.15
CA ILE A 122 -7.11 3.34 17.10
C ILE A 122 -7.41 1.99 16.42
N PRO A 123 -8.08 1.07 17.12
CA PRO A 123 -8.36 -0.25 16.58
C PRO A 123 -9.41 -0.19 15.47
N ILE A 124 -9.22 -1.00 14.43
CA ILE A 124 -10.21 -1.19 13.37
C ILE A 124 -11.49 -1.77 13.96
N GLY A 125 -12.64 -1.16 13.67
CA GLY A 125 -13.93 -1.59 14.21
C GLY A 125 -14.13 -1.30 15.71
N GLY A 126 -13.26 -0.46 16.31
CA GLY A 126 -13.41 0.03 17.68
C GLY A 126 -14.45 1.13 17.82
N SER A 127 -14.46 1.77 18.99
CA SER A 127 -15.35 2.91 19.30
C SER A 127 -14.87 4.23 18.70
N GLU A 128 -13.60 4.30 18.27
CA GLU A 128 -13.03 5.49 17.68
C GLU A 128 -13.53 5.64 16.23
N ASN A 129 -13.87 6.87 15.87
CA ASN A 129 -14.30 7.23 14.53
C ASN A 129 -13.71 8.58 14.14
N TYR A 130 -13.93 9.03 12.91
CA TYR A 130 -13.44 10.31 12.42
C TYR A 130 -13.85 11.48 13.30
N ASP A 131 -15.12 11.53 13.71
CA ASP A 131 -15.66 12.65 14.49
C ASP A 131 -15.05 12.72 15.89
N THR A 132 -14.74 11.59 16.51
CA THR A 132 -14.05 11.57 17.83
C THR A 132 -12.58 11.97 17.74
N LEU A 133 -11.97 11.80 16.58
CA LEU A 133 -10.55 12.03 16.38
C LEU A 133 -10.23 13.40 15.75
N PHE A 134 -11.02 13.85 14.78
CA PHE A 134 -10.65 14.97 13.91
C PHE A 134 -11.77 15.99 13.60
N SER A 135 -12.96 15.89 14.21
CA SER A 135 -14.06 16.84 13.96
C SER A 135 -13.73 18.28 14.36
N ASP A 136 -12.79 18.48 15.29
CA ASP A 136 -12.29 19.79 15.72
C ASP A 136 -11.40 20.47 14.65
N ILE A 137 -10.79 19.68 13.75
CA ILE A 137 -10.00 20.19 12.63
C ILE A 137 -10.91 20.51 11.45
N ALA A 138 -11.69 19.52 11.01
CA ALA A 138 -12.67 19.70 9.94
C ALA A 138 -13.81 18.67 10.08
N PRO A 139 -15.06 19.04 9.74
CA PRO A 139 -16.16 18.07 9.71
C PRO A 139 -15.96 17.08 8.58
N LEU A 140 -16.30 15.79 8.78
CA LEU A 140 -16.16 14.70 7.81
C LEU A 140 -16.72 15.06 6.41
N GLN A 141 -17.92 15.65 6.38
CA GLN A 141 -18.57 16.06 5.13
C GLN A 141 -17.80 17.17 4.41
N GLY A 142 -17.13 18.04 5.15
CA GLY A 142 -16.27 19.10 4.59
C GLY A 142 -15.06 18.51 3.86
N VAL A 143 -14.43 17.50 4.46
CA VAL A 143 -13.29 16.81 3.80
C VAL A 143 -13.76 16.01 2.59
N LEU A 144 -14.87 15.29 2.69
CA LEU A 144 -15.42 14.51 1.57
C LEU A 144 -15.86 15.38 0.37
N ALA A 145 -16.14 16.67 0.60
CA ALA A 145 -16.52 17.62 -0.45
C ALA A 145 -15.32 18.28 -1.16
N VAL A 146 -14.09 18.02 -0.71
CA VAL A 146 -12.88 18.58 -1.33
C VAL A 146 -12.68 17.94 -2.71
N GLU A 147 -12.54 18.76 -3.74
CA GLU A 147 -12.22 18.28 -5.09
C GLU A 147 -10.77 17.77 -5.16
N GLN A 148 -10.58 16.58 -5.73
CA GLN A 148 -9.23 16.03 -5.92
C GLN A 148 -8.50 16.73 -7.09
N PRO A 149 -7.20 16.99 -6.93
CA PRO A 149 -6.27 16.62 -5.86
C PRO A 149 -6.16 17.68 -4.75
N GLY A 150 -7.21 17.87 -3.94
CA GLY A 150 -7.22 18.81 -2.83
C GLY A 150 -7.09 18.14 -1.46
N TYR A 151 -6.74 18.92 -0.46
CA TYR A 151 -6.69 18.52 0.95
C TYR A 151 -7.10 19.70 1.83
N LEU A 152 -7.50 19.40 3.06
CA LEU A 152 -7.59 20.38 4.14
C LEU A 152 -6.39 20.16 5.07
N ASP A 153 -5.83 21.23 5.58
CA ASP A 153 -4.77 21.22 6.57
C ASP A 153 -5.26 21.71 7.92
N GLY A 154 -4.62 21.26 8.96
CA GLY A 154 -4.88 21.67 10.33
C GLY A 154 -3.68 21.39 11.23
N GLU A 155 -3.71 21.99 12.40
CA GLU A 155 -2.65 21.85 13.37
C GLU A 155 -3.25 21.45 14.72
N ARG A 156 -2.51 20.65 15.48
CA ARG A 156 -2.88 20.25 16.83
C ARG A 156 -1.67 20.00 17.70
N ASP A 157 -1.71 20.49 18.93
CA ASP A 157 -0.72 20.14 19.93
C ASP A 157 -1.23 18.99 20.82
N VAL A 158 -0.47 17.90 20.88
CA VAL A 158 -0.79 16.70 21.66
C VAL A 158 0.42 16.27 22.47
N GLY A 159 0.31 16.26 23.81
CA GLY A 159 1.39 15.75 24.66
C GLY A 159 2.73 16.47 24.52
N GLY A 160 2.72 17.76 24.12
CA GLY A 160 3.93 18.55 23.88
C GLY A 160 4.56 18.37 22.50
N ARG A 161 3.89 17.65 21.60
CA ARG A 161 4.22 17.55 20.17
C ARG A 161 3.33 18.50 19.37
N SER A 162 3.91 19.20 18.41
CA SER A 162 3.15 19.99 17.43
C SER A 162 2.93 19.14 16.19
N LEU A 163 1.69 18.82 15.90
CA LEU A 163 1.27 17.94 14.80
C LEU A 163 0.64 18.79 13.69
N GLU A 164 1.08 18.55 12.46
CA GLU A 164 0.42 19.03 11.25
C GLU A 164 -0.42 17.89 10.66
N LEU A 165 -1.69 18.20 10.35
CA LEU A 165 -2.65 17.21 9.85
C LEU A 165 -3.06 17.58 8.44
N LEU A 166 -2.99 16.60 7.53
CA LEU A 166 -3.43 16.71 6.14
C LEU A 166 -4.60 15.76 5.95
N LEU A 167 -5.78 16.31 5.62
CA LEU A 167 -7.00 15.54 5.44
C LEU A 167 -7.41 15.58 3.97
N THR A 168 -7.41 14.43 3.31
CA THR A 168 -7.73 14.34 1.89
C THR A 168 -8.79 13.27 1.64
N PRO A 169 -9.78 13.53 0.78
CA PRO A 169 -10.69 12.48 0.35
C PRO A 169 -9.95 11.52 -0.57
N PHE A 170 -10.29 10.23 -0.50
CA PHE A 170 -9.88 9.26 -1.50
C PHE A 170 -11.10 8.55 -2.05
N ASP A 171 -11.07 8.25 -3.34
CA ASP A 171 -12.13 7.50 -4.01
C ASP A 171 -11.49 6.33 -4.75
N GLN A 172 -11.76 5.11 -4.27
CA GLN A 172 -11.47 3.89 -4.99
C GLN A 172 -12.82 3.21 -5.22
N GLU A 173 -13.09 2.76 -6.41
CA GLU A 173 -14.36 2.26 -6.99
C GLU A 173 -15.38 1.58 -6.02
N ARG A 174 -14.96 1.17 -4.81
CA ARG A 174 -15.80 0.59 -3.74
C ARG A 174 -15.48 1.04 -2.31
N LEU A 175 -14.37 1.74 -2.08
CA LEU A 175 -13.83 2.09 -0.76
C LEU A 175 -13.43 3.57 -0.71
N GLY A 176 -14.37 4.48 -0.98
CA GLY A 176 -14.13 5.90 -0.79
C GLY A 176 -14.16 6.30 0.69
N GLY A 177 -13.44 7.36 1.03
CA GLY A 177 -13.39 7.85 2.40
C GLY A 177 -12.43 9.01 2.60
N VAL A 178 -11.88 9.14 3.78
CA VAL A 178 -10.91 10.19 4.15
C VAL A 178 -9.61 9.56 4.63
N LEU A 179 -8.50 10.06 4.10
CA LEU A 179 -7.15 9.78 4.57
C LEU A 179 -6.66 10.96 5.38
N VAL A 180 -6.20 10.71 6.59
CA VAL A 180 -5.54 11.70 7.45
C VAL A 180 -4.08 11.32 7.58
N VAL A 181 -3.19 12.24 7.20
CA VAL A 181 -1.75 12.12 7.41
C VAL A 181 -1.35 13.08 8.52
N ILE A 182 -0.59 12.61 9.50
CA ILE A 182 -0.17 13.33 10.69
C ILE A 182 1.35 13.45 10.67
N HIS A 183 1.85 14.66 10.67
CA HIS A 183 3.27 14.96 10.63
C HIS A 183 3.71 15.59 11.96
N ASP A 184 4.73 15.05 12.61
CA ASP A 184 5.32 15.67 13.82
C ASP A 184 6.33 16.74 13.40
N VAL A 185 5.91 17.99 13.53
CA VAL A 185 6.72 19.17 13.16
C VAL A 185 7.38 19.83 14.39
N THR A 186 7.41 19.16 15.53
CA THR A 186 7.90 19.70 16.81
C THR A 186 9.33 20.24 16.71
N GLU A 187 10.26 19.43 16.20
CA GLU A 187 11.66 19.83 16.08
C GLU A 187 11.87 20.91 15.01
N GLN A 188 11.09 20.86 13.95
CA GLN A 188 11.12 21.86 12.89
C GLN A 188 10.65 23.22 13.43
N ARG A 189 9.57 23.27 14.19
CA ARG A 189 9.06 24.50 14.83
C ARG A 189 10.05 25.07 15.84
N LYS A 190 10.59 24.23 16.72
CA LYS A 190 11.63 24.68 17.68
C LYS A 190 12.82 25.32 16.98
N THR A 191 13.30 24.69 15.92
CA THR A 191 14.42 25.21 15.13
C THR A 191 14.09 26.57 14.51
N GLU A 192 12.87 26.72 13.98
CA GLU A 192 12.42 27.98 13.39
C GLU A 192 12.23 29.08 14.43
N GLU A 193 11.71 28.77 15.60
CA GLU A 193 11.61 29.70 16.73
C GLU A 193 13.00 30.18 17.20
N LEU A 194 13.92 29.26 17.40
CA LEU A 194 15.31 29.60 17.75
C LEU A 194 15.96 30.49 16.68
N ARG A 195 15.74 30.21 15.41
CA ARG A 195 16.23 31.03 14.32
C ARG A 195 15.63 32.45 14.34
N ARG A 196 14.31 32.57 14.58
CA ARG A 196 13.64 33.88 14.68
C ARG A 196 14.16 34.67 15.89
N GLU A 197 14.32 34.04 17.05
CA GLU A 197 14.88 34.64 18.25
C GLU A 197 16.31 35.10 18.02
N PHE A 198 17.14 34.26 17.41
CA PHE A 198 18.51 34.60 17.06
C PHE A 198 18.57 35.85 16.15
N VAL A 199 17.78 35.90 15.07
CA VAL A 199 17.74 37.06 14.17
C VAL A 199 17.26 38.32 14.88
N ALA A 200 16.27 38.20 15.76
CA ALA A 200 15.78 39.32 16.55
C ALA A 200 16.86 39.85 17.49
N ASN A 201 17.54 38.94 18.24
CA ASN A 201 18.59 39.31 19.20
C ASN A 201 19.78 39.96 18.48
N VAL A 202 20.27 39.36 17.35
CA VAL A 202 21.35 39.98 16.56
C VAL A 202 20.96 41.35 16.03
N SER A 203 19.73 41.51 15.58
CA SER A 203 19.24 42.81 15.09
C SER A 203 19.23 43.88 16.20
N HIS A 204 18.85 43.52 17.43
CA HIS A 204 18.91 44.39 18.59
C HIS A 204 20.33 44.73 18.99
N GLU A 205 21.21 43.72 19.07
CA GLU A 205 22.62 43.89 19.44
C GLU A 205 23.41 44.73 18.43
N LEU A 206 23.08 44.68 17.14
CA LEU A 206 23.69 45.49 16.10
C LEU A 206 23.12 46.92 16.07
N ARG A 207 21.85 47.14 16.40
CA ARG A 207 21.21 48.47 16.36
C ARG A 207 21.89 49.46 17.31
N THR A 208 22.23 49.01 18.50
CA THR A 208 22.84 49.87 19.55
C THR A 208 24.19 50.43 19.10
N PRO A 209 25.20 49.64 18.67
CA PRO A 209 26.48 50.16 18.24
C PRO A 209 26.35 51.02 16.97
N LEU A 210 25.45 50.63 16.03
CA LEU A 210 25.21 51.40 14.80
C LEU A 210 24.63 52.78 15.14
N THR A 211 23.71 52.88 16.10
CA THR A 211 23.13 54.14 16.59
C THR A 211 24.22 55.03 17.20
N ASN A 212 25.08 54.41 18.05
CA ASN A 212 26.22 55.15 18.64
C ASN A 212 27.21 55.65 17.61
N ILE A 213 27.61 54.81 16.63
CA ILE A 213 28.51 55.20 15.54
C ILE A 213 27.87 56.35 14.75
N ARG A 214 26.60 56.24 14.41
CA ARG A 214 25.89 57.32 13.71
C ARG A 214 25.85 58.60 14.51
N SER A 215 25.52 58.57 15.79
CA SER A 215 25.49 59.75 16.67
C SER A 215 26.88 60.41 16.76
N TYR A 216 27.95 59.61 16.91
CA TYR A 216 29.31 60.18 16.94
C TYR A 216 29.71 60.78 15.59
N ALA A 217 29.33 60.11 14.47
CA ALA A 217 29.63 60.63 13.16
C ALA A 217 28.84 61.96 12.86
N GLU A 218 27.59 62.04 13.26
CA GLU A 218 26.79 63.28 13.21
C GLU A 218 27.42 64.39 14.05
N THR A 219 27.83 64.07 15.30
CA THR A 219 28.51 65.04 16.19
C THR A 219 29.82 65.56 15.60
N LEU A 220 30.64 64.68 15.00
CA LEU A 220 31.90 65.04 14.36
C LEU A 220 31.65 65.88 13.11
N ALA A 221 30.61 65.57 12.32
CA ALA A 221 30.27 66.35 11.14
C ALA A 221 29.79 67.76 11.47
N ASP A 222 28.96 67.88 12.50
CA ASP A 222 28.45 69.18 12.98
C ASP A 222 29.54 70.09 13.57
N ASN A 223 30.54 69.50 14.21
CA ASN A 223 31.65 70.26 14.82
C ASN A 223 32.95 70.26 13.96
N ALA A 224 32.91 69.84 12.72
CA ALA A 224 34.09 69.76 11.85
C ALA A 224 34.84 71.08 11.64
N GLY A 225 34.18 72.24 11.83
CA GLY A 225 34.76 73.55 11.77
C GLY A 225 35.45 74.03 13.02
N GLU A 226 35.28 73.35 14.18
CA GLU A 226 35.83 73.72 15.50
C GLU A 226 36.98 72.76 15.96
N LEU A 227 37.27 71.70 15.16
CA LEU A 227 38.35 70.81 15.49
C LEU A 227 39.73 71.45 15.21
N PRO A 228 40.70 71.40 16.12
CA PRO A 228 42.03 71.94 15.90
C PRO A 228 42.76 71.09 14.82
N PRO A 229 43.65 71.70 14.01
CA PRO A 229 44.34 71.09 12.91
C PRO A 229 45.28 69.92 13.33
#